data_462983eb12d0327a6c710cc5fde5e09c
#
_entry.id   462983eb12d0327a6c710cc5fde5e09c
#
_cell.length_a   1.000
_cell.length_b   1.000
_cell.length_c   1.000
_cell.angle_alpha   90.00
_cell.angle_beta   90.00
_cell.angle_gamma   90.00
#
_symmetry.space_group_name_H-M   'P 1'
#
loop_
_entity.id
_entity.type
_entity.pdbx_description
1 polymer ?
#
loop_
_entity_poly.entity_id
_entity_poly.type
_entity_poly.pdbx_seq_one_letter_code
_entity_poly.pdbx_strand_id
1 'polypeptide(L)'
;MKEGYRLLGDFIQPVDERNRDLRVDYLLGVSISKQFIPSIANIVGTDLSNYKIVRTGQFAYGPVTSRNGEKISIALLRDKDCIISSSYTVFEVVNKNELDPEYLMLWFSRPEFDRYARYMSHGSVREIFEWDELCKVELPVPDIDKQRSIVKAYQTITERIELKRQINDNL
;
A
#
# COMPACT_ATOMS: atom_id res chain seq x y z
N MET A 1 4.12 11.97 21.69
CA MET A 1 3.15 11.76 20.60
C MET A 1 2.29 13.01 20.47
N LYS A 2 2.05 13.45 19.26
CA LYS A 2 1.23 14.64 19.00
C LYS A 2 -0.23 14.34 19.35
N GLU A 3 -0.96 15.34 19.88
CA GLU A 3 -2.37 15.17 20.21
C GLU A 3 -3.20 14.72 18.99
N GLY A 4 -4.06 13.72 19.17
CA GLY A 4 -4.86 13.12 18.11
C GLY A 4 -4.10 12.13 17.22
N TYR A 5 -2.80 11.95 17.43
CA TYR A 5 -1.99 10.96 16.69
C TYR A 5 -1.94 9.64 17.46
N ARG A 6 -1.92 8.54 16.71
CA ARG A 6 -1.81 7.19 17.24
C ARG A 6 -0.82 6.39 16.41
N LEU A 7 -0.32 5.29 16.98
CA LEU A 7 0.57 4.37 16.28
C LEU A 7 -0.20 3.53 15.27
N LEU A 8 0.32 3.44 14.07
CA LEU A 8 -0.29 2.63 13.00
C LEU A 8 -0.41 1.16 13.39
N GLY A 9 0.57 0.63 14.13
CA GLY A 9 0.57 -0.76 14.61
C GLY A 9 -0.63 -1.15 15.44
N ASP A 10 -1.34 -0.19 16.05
CA ASP A 10 -2.57 -0.45 16.80
C ASP A 10 -3.75 -0.84 15.90
N PHE A 11 -3.66 -0.60 14.60
CA PHE A 11 -4.76 -0.71 13.64
C PHE A 11 -4.54 -1.74 12.54
N ILE A 12 -3.32 -2.21 12.35
CA ILE A 12 -2.96 -3.10 11.25
C ILE A 12 -2.41 -4.43 11.75
N GLN A 13 -2.53 -5.44 10.89
CA GLN A 13 -1.92 -6.75 11.12
C GLN A 13 -1.31 -7.29 9.82
N PRO A 14 -0.23 -8.07 9.91
CA PRO A 14 0.34 -8.72 8.75
C PRO A 14 -0.56 -9.87 8.27
N VAL A 15 -0.51 -10.13 6.97
CA VAL A 15 -1.21 -11.24 6.32
C VAL A 15 -0.17 -12.06 5.55
N ASP A 16 -0.17 -13.38 5.77
CA ASP A 16 0.69 -14.30 5.03
C ASP A 16 -0.12 -15.46 4.47
N GLU A 17 -0.92 -15.17 3.46
CA GLU A 17 -1.68 -16.16 2.74
C GLU A 17 -0.96 -16.55 1.45
N ARG A 18 -0.65 -17.83 1.29
CA ARG A 18 0.10 -18.33 0.13
C ARG A 18 -0.82 -19.01 -0.88
N ASN A 19 -0.47 -18.88 -2.14
CA ASN A 19 -1.22 -19.44 -3.28
C ASN A 19 -0.97 -20.96 -3.46
N ARG A 20 -1.10 -21.74 -2.39
CA ARG A 20 -0.72 -23.17 -2.34
C ARG A 20 -1.46 -24.05 -3.33
N ASP A 21 -2.73 -23.74 -3.57
CA ASP A 21 -3.60 -24.47 -4.49
C ASP A 21 -3.65 -23.88 -5.90
N LEU A 22 -2.88 -22.82 -6.17
CA LEU A 22 -2.77 -22.15 -7.47
C LEU A 22 -4.11 -21.62 -8.01
N ARG A 23 -5.06 -21.31 -7.14
CA ARG A 23 -6.41 -20.83 -7.55
C ARG A 23 -6.41 -19.38 -8.00
N VAL A 24 -5.46 -18.58 -7.52
CA VAL A 24 -5.32 -17.18 -7.93
C VAL A 24 -4.21 -17.09 -8.95
N ASP A 25 -4.52 -16.57 -10.13
CA ASP A 25 -3.59 -16.48 -11.27
C ASP A 25 -3.31 -15.03 -11.71
N TYR A 26 -3.98 -14.05 -11.10
CA TYR A 26 -3.81 -12.64 -11.41
C TYR A 26 -2.54 -12.09 -10.76
N LEU A 27 -1.44 -12.10 -11.51
CA LEU A 27 -0.12 -11.71 -11.03
C LEU A 27 0.10 -10.19 -11.16
N LEU A 28 0.31 -9.53 -10.04
CA LEU A 28 0.61 -8.11 -9.97
C LEU A 28 1.94 -7.85 -9.24
N GLY A 29 2.39 -6.63 -9.35
CA GLY A 29 3.44 -6.05 -8.52
C GLY A 29 2.96 -4.71 -7.97
N VAL A 30 3.75 -4.07 -7.13
CA VAL A 30 3.45 -2.76 -6.57
C VAL A 30 4.49 -1.75 -7.06
N SER A 31 4.03 -0.68 -7.69
CA SER A 31 4.91 0.36 -8.22
C SER A 31 5.21 1.46 -7.19
N ILE A 32 6.25 2.24 -7.47
CA ILE A 32 6.56 3.45 -6.69
C ILE A 32 5.54 4.58 -6.88
N SER A 33 4.68 4.47 -7.90
CA SER A 33 3.50 5.33 -8.06
C SER A 33 2.35 4.96 -7.13
N LYS A 34 2.57 3.99 -6.23
CA LYS A 34 1.64 3.52 -5.19
C LYS A 34 0.38 2.89 -5.76
N GLN A 35 0.58 2.05 -6.76
CA GLN A 35 -0.47 1.30 -7.44
C GLN A 35 -0.05 -0.14 -7.66
N PHE A 36 -1.02 -1.05 -7.62
CA PHE A 36 -0.84 -2.39 -8.16
C PHE A 36 -0.80 -2.30 -9.68
N ILE A 37 0.19 -2.92 -10.28
CA ILE A 37 0.41 -2.94 -11.72
C ILE A 37 0.65 -4.38 -12.20
N PRO A 38 0.38 -4.70 -13.48
CA PRO A 38 0.78 -5.99 -14.03
C PRO A 38 2.27 -6.24 -13.79
N SER A 39 2.61 -7.46 -13.38
CA SER A 39 4.00 -7.84 -13.16
C SER A 39 4.73 -7.97 -14.50
N ILE A 40 5.92 -7.38 -14.58
CA ILE A 40 6.84 -7.52 -15.72
C ILE A 40 7.87 -8.64 -15.49
N ALA A 41 7.83 -9.30 -14.35
CA ALA A 41 8.76 -10.36 -14.01
C ALA A 41 8.56 -11.57 -14.94
N ASN A 42 9.69 -12.16 -15.35
CA ASN A 42 9.65 -13.45 -16.05
C ASN A 42 9.34 -14.55 -15.05
N ILE A 43 8.17 -15.17 -15.18
CA ILE A 43 7.68 -16.22 -14.28
C ILE A 43 7.80 -17.63 -14.89
N VAL A 44 8.38 -17.75 -16.06
CA VAL A 44 8.58 -19.06 -16.70
C VAL A 44 9.44 -19.94 -15.79
N GLY A 45 8.90 -21.09 -15.39
CA GLY A 45 9.56 -21.99 -14.45
C GLY A 45 9.51 -21.56 -12.97
N THR A 46 8.83 -20.47 -12.64
CA THR A 46 8.65 -20.02 -11.26
C THR A 46 7.50 -20.76 -10.58
N ASP A 47 7.73 -21.22 -9.35
CA ASP A 47 6.69 -21.82 -8.52
C ASP A 47 5.81 -20.72 -7.90
N LEU A 48 4.63 -20.51 -8.48
CA LEU A 48 3.66 -19.51 -8.00
C LEU A 48 2.92 -19.94 -6.73
N SER A 49 3.10 -21.17 -6.25
CA SER A 49 2.47 -21.65 -5.01
C SER A 49 3.02 -20.95 -3.76
N ASN A 50 4.21 -20.40 -3.84
CA ASN A 50 4.84 -19.61 -2.76
C ASN A 50 4.49 -18.12 -2.81
N TYR A 51 3.86 -17.66 -3.87
CA TYR A 51 3.44 -16.27 -3.97
C TYR A 51 2.35 -15.96 -2.94
N LYS A 52 2.33 -14.71 -2.51
CA LYS A 52 1.34 -14.24 -1.52
C LYS A 52 0.06 -13.82 -2.22
N ILE A 53 -1.08 -14.22 -1.65
CA ILE A 53 -2.38 -13.72 -2.06
C ILE A 53 -2.63 -12.39 -1.39
N VAL A 54 -3.09 -11.42 -2.17
CA VAL A 54 -3.61 -10.14 -1.67
C VAL A 54 -5.10 -10.11 -1.98
N ARG A 55 -5.91 -9.94 -0.93
CA ARG A 55 -7.37 -9.81 -1.06
C ARG A 55 -7.74 -8.36 -1.28
N THR A 56 -8.85 -8.13 -1.96
CA THR A 56 -9.40 -6.78 -2.11
C THR A 56 -9.55 -6.09 -0.75
N GLY A 57 -9.04 -4.88 -0.64
CA GLY A 57 -9.04 -4.12 0.61
C GLY A 57 -7.78 -4.30 1.47
N GLN A 58 -6.86 -5.18 1.08
CA GLN A 58 -5.57 -5.35 1.73
C GLN A 58 -4.50 -4.47 1.06
N PHE A 59 -3.41 -4.29 1.78
CA PHE A 59 -2.24 -3.54 1.33
C PHE A 59 -1.07 -4.46 1.06
N ALA A 60 -0.18 -4.02 0.18
CA ALA A 60 1.13 -4.63 0.03
C ALA A 60 2.20 -3.54 -0.10
N TYR A 61 3.39 -3.80 0.43
CA TYR A 61 4.53 -2.93 0.20
C TYR A 61 5.81 -3.73 -0.04
N GLY A 62 6.72 -3.13 -0.80
CA GLY A 62 8.05 -3.68 -1.01
C GLY A 62 9.01 -3.18 0.07
N PRO A 63 9.48 -4.03 0.99
CA PRO A 63 10.33 -3.60 2.10
C PRO A 63 11.73 -3.15 1.65
N VAL A 64 12.22 -3.64 0.52
CA VAL A 64 13.53 -3.24 -0.01
C VAL A 64 13.42 -1.88 -0.69
N THR A 65 13.97 -0.84 -0.04
CA THR A 65 13.86 0.56 -0.48
C THR A 65 15.06 1.03 -1.30
N SER A 66 16.20 0.37 -1.21
CA SER A 66 17.45 0.78 -1.84
C SER A 66 17.39 0.93 -3.38
N ARG A 67 16.47 0.25 -4.04
CA ARG A 67 16.29 0.31 -5.49
C ARG A 67 15.22 1.28 -5.97
N ASN A 68 14.45 1.85 -5.07
CA ASN A 68 13.27 2.66 -5.39
C ASN A 68 13.52 4.16 -5.33
N GLY A 69 14.77 4.59 -5.16
CA GLY A 69 15.10 5.99 -4.99
C GLY A 69 14.52 6.55 -3.69
N GLU A 70 13.75 7.64 -3.80
CA GLU A 70 13.18 8.35 -2.65
C GLU A 70 11.76 7.88 -2.27
N LYS A 71 11.20 6.93 -3.03
CA LYS A 71 9.81 6.48 -2.85
C LYS A 71 9.74 5.04 -2.41
N ILE A 72 8.74 4.73 -1.60
CA ILE A 72 8.41 3.35 -1.23
C ILE A 72 7.25 2.84 -2.11
N SER A 73 7.36 1.59 -2.56
CA SER A 73 6.25 0.92 -3.23
C SER A 73 5.27 0.39 -2.18
N ILE A 74 4.13 1.01 -2.08
CA ILE A 74 3.03 0.62 -1.18
C ILE A 74 1.71 0.94 -1.86
N ALA A 75 0.73 0.04 -1.77
CA ALA A 75 -0.57 0.25 -2.40
C ALA A 75 -1.68 -0.52 -1.70
N LEU A 76 -2.89 -0.02 -1.88
CA LEU A 76 -4.15 -0.66 -1.48
C LEU A 76 -4.74 -1.38 -2.70
N LEU A 77 -5.10 -2.65 -2.55
CA LEU A 77 -5.76 -3.41 -3.61
C LEU A 77 -7.26 -3.08 -3.64
N ARG A 78 -7.69 -2.45 -4.73
CA ARG A 78 -9.09 -2.10 -4.99
C ARG A 78 -9.76 -3.00 -6.03
N ASP A 79 -8.95 -3.75 -6.78
CA ASP A 79 -9.36 -4.71 -7.80
C ASP A 79 -9.57 -6.10 -7.20
N LYS A 80 -9.83 -7.09 -8.05
CA LYS A 80 -9.96 -8.50 -7.64
C LYS A 80 -8.71 -9.02 -6.97
N ASP A 81 -8.87 -10.09 -6.20
CA ASP A 81 -7.77 -10.77 -5.54
C ASP A 81 -6.63 -11.09 -6.53
N CYS A 82 -5.41 -10.88 -6.09
CA CYS A 82 -4.22 -11.09 -6.89
C CYS A 82 -3.16 -11.87 -6.13
N ILE A 83 -2.10 -12.26 -6.83
CA ILE A 83 -0.89 -12.78 -6.23
C ILE A 83 0.28 -11.82 -6.50
N ILE A 84 1.18 -11.75 -5.53
CA ILE A 84 2.43 -10.99 -5.64
C ILE A 84 3.61 -11.84 -5.16
N SER A 85 4.80 -11.44 -5.57
CA SER A 85 6.04 -12.08 -5.12
C SER A 85 6.11 -12.16 -3.58
N SER A 86 6.69 -13.23 -3.08
CA SER A 86 6.89 -13.44 -1.64
C SER A 86 7.79 -12.39 -0.98
N SER A 87 8.51 -11.59 -1.75
CA SER A 87 9.34 -10.48 -1.26
C SER A 87 8.53 -9.29 -0.74
N TYR A 88 7.26 -9.17 -1.14
CA TYR A 88 6.36 -8.14 -0.61
C TYR A 88 5.83 -8.51 0.77
N THR A 89 5.51 -7.50 1.56
CA THR A 89 4.76 -7.65 2.81
C THR A 89 3.31 -7.27 2.57
N VAL A 90 2.39 -8.17 2.95
CA VAL A 90 0.94 -7.94 2.86
C VAL A 90 0.40 -7.66 4.26
N PHE A 91 -0.50 -6.71 4.36
CA PHE A 91 -1.15 -6.38 5.63
C PHE A 91 -2.56 -5.83 5.41
N GLU A 92 -3.32 -5.76 6.47
CA GLU A 92 -4.69 -5.24 6.44
C GLU A 92 -5.00 -4.39 7.67
N VAL A 93 -6.01 -3.56 7.55
CA VAL A 93 -6.62 -2.87 8.70
C VAL A 93 -7.51 -3.86 9.45
N VAL A 94 -7.30 -3.97 10.77
CA VAL A 94 -8.04 -4.92 11.62
C VAL A 94 -9.50 -4.51 11.73
N ASN A 95 -9.77 -3.22 12.00
CA ASN A 95 -11.13 -2.69 12.14
C ASN A 95 -11.32 -1.46 11.25
N LYS A 96 -12.04 -1.65 10.16
CA LYS A 96 -12.32 -0.60 9.16
C LYS A 96 -13.27 0.50 9.69
N ASN A 97 -13.88 0.30 10.84
CA ASN A 97 -14.69 1.32 11.51
C ASN A 97 -13.87 2.20 12.46
N GLU A 98 -12.61 1.87 12.68
CA GLU A 98 -11.65 2.70 13.43
C GLU A 98 -10.67 3.41 12.51
N LEU A 99 -10.14 2.70 11.52
CA LEU A 99 -9.25 3.25 10.50
C LEU A 99 -9.74 2.81 9.11
N ASP A 100 -10.15 3.77 8.31
CA ASP A 100 -10.59 3.53 6.94
C ASP A 100 -9.36 3.25 6.04
N PRO A 101 -9.34 2.14 5.27
CA PRO A 101 -8.21 1.83 4.40
C PRO A 101 -7.91 2.90 3.35
N GLU A 102 -8.91 3.56 2.79
CA GLU A 102 -8.70 4.64 1.82
C GLU A 102 -8.10 5.89 2.50
N TYR A 103 -8.50 6.19 3.73
CA TYR A 103 -7.90 7.25 4.52
C TYR A 103 -6.42 6.94 4.81
N LEU A 104 -6.12 5.70 5.20
CA LEU A 104 -4.74 5.26 5.40
C LEU A 104 -3.91 5.38 4.12
N MET A 105 -4.48 5.03 2.97
CA MET A 105 -3.78 5.15 1.68
C MET A 105 -3.46 6.61 1.33
N LEU A 106 -4.32 7.56 1.71
CA LEU A 106 -4.00 9.00 1.56
C LEU A 106 -2.76 9.38 2.37
N TRP A 107 -2.61 8.83 3.57
CA TRP A 107 -1.42 9.05 4.39
C TRP A 107 -0.16 8.51 3.72
N PHE A 108 -0.20 7.29 3.21
CA PHE A 108 0.92 6.67 2.50
C PHE A 108 1.29 7.40 1.21
N SER A 109 0.37 8.11 0.61
CA SER A 109 0.59 8.85 -0.64
C SER A 109 1.34 10.17 -0.45
N ARG A 110 1.57 10.58 0.80
CA ARG A 110 2.27 11.84 1.12
C ARG A 110 3.78 11.68 0.94
N PRO A 111 4.47 12.70 0.39
CA PRO A 111 5.92 12.69 0.30
C PRO A 111 6.63 12.55 1.66
N GLU A 112 6.00 13.00 2.74
CA GLU A 112 6.52 12.86 4.11
C GLU A 112 6.62 11.40 4.53
N PHE A 113 5.68 10.57 4.12
CA PHE A 113 5.74 9.13 4.37
C PHE A 113 6.91 8.48 3.62
N ASP A 114 7.15 8.85 2.37
CA ASP A 114 8.31 8.37 1.61
C ASP A 114 9.62 8.71 2.31
N ARG A 115 9.76 9.95 2.78
CA ARG A 115 10.95 10.39 3.53
C ARG A 115 11.11 9.62 4.84
N TYR A 116 10.02 9.39 5.57
CA TYR A 116 10.03 8.59 6.79
C TYR A 116 10.50 7.16 6.51
N ALA A 117 9.88 6.49 5.53
CA ALA A 117 10.22 5.13 5.18
C ALA A 117 11.70 5.01 4.74
N ARG A 118 12.19 5.98 3.98
CA ARG A 118 13.59 6.03 3.56
C ARG A 118 14.54 6.22 4.74
N TYR A 119 14.24 7.15 5.63
CA TYR A 119 15.03 7.42 6.83
C TYR A 119 15.10 6.23 7.78
N MET A 120 13.98 5.51 7.93
CA MET A 120 13.87 4.34 8.82
C MET A 120 14.30 3.03 8.17
N SER A 121 14.75 3.06 6.90
CA SER A 121 15.27 1.86 6.23
C SER A 121 16.72 1.60 6.64
N HIS A 122 17.01 0.35 6.99
CA HIS A 122 18.31 -0.08 7.51
C HIS A 122 18.87 -1.27 6.72
N GLY A 123 20.18 -1.41 6.75
CA GLY A 123 20.91 -2.52 6.14
C GLY A 123 22.15 -2.06 5.38
N SER A 124 23.23 -2.87 5.42
CA SER A 124 24.50 -2.55 4.78
C SER A 124 24.55 -2.88 3.28
N VAL A 125 23.79 -3.88 2.85
CA VAL A 125 23.74 -4.34 1.44
C VAL A 125 22.43 -3.96 0.77
N ARG A 126 21.34 -4.08 1.51
CA ARG A 126 19.98 -3.67 1.09
C ARG A 126 19.34 -2.89 2.22
N GLU A 127 18.89 -1.71 1.94
CA GLU A 127 18.08 -0.94 2.87
C GLU A 127 16.68 -1.51 2.91
N ILE A 128 16.22 -1.87 4.11
CA ILE A 128 14.92 -2.52 4.34
C ILE A 128 14.11 -1.68 5.30
N PHE A 129 12.88 -1.38 4.91
CA PHE A 129 11.86 -0.80 5.77
C PHE A 129 11.07 -1.92 6.43
N GLU A 130 11.44 -2.20 7.68
CA GLU A 130 10.90 -3.33 8.43
C GLU A 130 9.45 -3.10 8.87
N TRP A 131 8.72 -4.20 9.07
CA TRP A 131 7.35 -4.17 9.59
C TRP A 131 7.21 -3.39 10.90
N ASP A 132 8.15 -3.59 11.83
CA ASP A 132 8.13 -2.89 13.11
C ASP A 132 8.26 -1.38 12.94
N GLU A 133 9.01 -0.92 11.95
CA GLU A 133 9.13 0.51 11.65
C GLU A 133 7.85 1.07 11.02
N LEU A 134 7.16 0.28 10.19
CA LEU A 134 5.84 0.64 9.70
C LEU A 134 4.83 0.78 10.86
N CYS A 135 4.86 -0.13 11.82
CA CYS A 135 3.98 -0.08 12.99
C CYS A 135 4.21 1.14 13.89
N LYS A 136 5.40 1.72 13.88
CA LYS A 136 5.75 2.93 14.64
C LYS A 136 5.33 4.23 13.97
N VAL A 137 4.79 4.19 12.77
CA VAL A 137 4.26 5.38 12.09
C VAL A 137 3.19 6.02 12.97
N GLU A 138 3.33 7.31 13.23
CA GLU A 138 2.33 8.11 13.92
C GLU A 138 1.46 8.85 12.90
N LEU A 139 0.15 8.69 13.00
CA LEU A 139 -0.79 9.37 12.11
C LEU A 139 -2.00 9.88 12.88
N PRO A 140 -2.65 10.94 12.38
CA PRO A 140 -3.91 11.41 12.97
C PRO A 140 -5.01 10.38 12.67
N VAL A 141 -5.77 10.01 13.69
CA VAL A 141 -6.91 9.09 13.57
C VAL A 141 -8.15 9.77 14.15
N PRO A 142 -8.79 10.67 13.39
CA PRO A 142 -10.06 11.25 13.77
C PRO A 142 -11.17 10.19 13.75
N ASP A 143 -12.38 10.57 14.19
CA ASP A 143 -13.52 9.65 14.08
C ASP A 143 -13.74 9.20 12.63
N ILE A 144 -14.37 8.02 12.47
CA ILE A 144 -14.51 7.36 11.16
C ILE A 144 -15.31 8.20 10.16
N ASP A 145 -16.30 8.95 10.61
CA ASP A 145 -17.11 9.79 9.73
C ASP A 145 -16.29 10.93 9.15
N LYS A 146 -15.40 11.51 9.93
CA LYS A 146 -14.46 12.52 9.46
C LYS A 146 -13.44 11.92 8.48
N GLN A 147 -12.92 10.73 8.75
CA GLN A 147 -12.03 10.03 7.81
C GLN A 147 -12.73 9.83 6.46
N ARG A 148 -13.95 9.31 6.46
CA ARG A 148 -14.72 9.06 5.25
C ARG A 148 -15.07 10.35 4.49
N SER A 149 -15.35 11.44 5.21
CA SER A 149 -15.56 12.75 4.60
C SER A 149 -14.32 13.27 3.89
N ILE A 150 -13.14 13.09 4.49
CA ILE A 150 -11.85 13.47 3.89
C ILE A 150 -11.60 12.65 2.62
N VAL A 151 -11.80 11.34 2.68
CA VAL A 151 -11.67 10.44 1.52
C VAL A 151 -12.60 10.88 0.38
N LYS A 152 -13.86 11.13 0.68
CA LYS A 152 -14.85 11.56 -0.32
C LYS A 152 -14.46 12.89 -0.97
N ALA A 153 -14.03 13.86 -0.19
CA ALA A 153 -13.58 15.15 -0.70
C ALA A 153 -12.36 14.99 -1.64
N TYR A 154 -11.41 14.17 -1.25
CA TYR A 154 -10.23 13.89 -2.07
C TYR A 154 -10.59 13.18 -3.39
N GLN A 155 -11.45 12.18 -3.34
CA GLN A 155 -11.94 11.47 -4.53
C GLN A 155 -12.66 12.40 -5.48
N THR A 156 -13.51 13.28 -4.99
CA THR A 156 -14.23 14.26 -5.80
C THR A 156 -13.26 15.20 -6.52
N ILE A 157 -12.21 15.68 -5.86
CA ILE A 157 -11.19 16.55 -6.47
C ILE A 157 -10.42 15.78 -7.54
N THR A 158 -10.02 14.54 -7.27
CA THR A 158 -9.29 13.69 -8.21
C THR A 158 -10.11 13.41 -9.47
N GLU A 159 -11.39 13.09 -9.31
CA GLU A 159 -12.32 12.87 -10.43
C GLU A 159 -12.49 14.13 -11.29
N ARG A 160 -12.58 15.31 -10.68
CA ARG A 160 -12.66 16.58 -11.40
C ARG A 160 -11.39 16.89 -12.20
N ILE A 161 -10.23 16.62 -11.62
CA ILE A 161 -8.95 16.82 -12.32
C ILE A 161 -8.87 15.89 -13.53
N GLU A 162 -9.22 14.62 -13.37
CA GLU A 162 -9.23 13.64 -14.46
C GLU A 162 -10.22 14.03 -15.57
N LEU A 163 -11.42 14.45 -15.22
CA LEU A 163 -12.42 14.92 -16.18
C LEU A 163 -11.92 16.12 -16.99
N LYS A 164 -11.32 17.11 -16.34
CA LYS A 164 -10.72 18.26 -17.00
C LYS A 164 -9.60 17.86 -17.95
N ARG A 165 -8.76 16.92 -17.53
CA ARG A 165 -7.67 16.38 -18.35
C ARG A 165 -8.23 15.72 -19.61
N GLN A 166 -9.23 14.86 -19.48
CA GLN A 166 -9.90 14.21 -20.61
C GLN A 166 -10.53 15.24 -21.58
N ILE A 167 -11.13 16.30 -21.08
CA ILE A 167 -11.68 17.38 -21.90
C ILE A 167 -10.57 18.09 -22.68
N ASN A 168 -9.44 18.38 -22.03
CA ASN A 168 -8.32 19.05 -22.69
C ASN A 168 -7.66 18.19 -23.75
N ASP A 169 -7.54 16.88 -23.50
CA ASP A 169 -6.94 15.92 -24.44
C ASP A 169 -7.81 15.73 -25.71
N ASN A 170 -9.11 16.08 -25.63
CA ASN A 170 -10.05 16.00 -26.75
C ASN A 170 -10.24 17.33 -27.52
N LEU A 171 -9.55 18.39 -27.14
CA LEU A 171 -9.54 19.68 -27.79
C LEU A 171 -8.37 19.80 -28.79
#